data_88cea002c4439893cd37fe039aba1f55
#
_entry.id   88cea002c4439893cd37fe039aba1f55
#
_cell.length_a   1.000
_cell.length_b   1.000
_cell.length_c   1.000
_cell.angle_alpha   90.00
_cell.angle_beta   90.00
_cell.angle_gamma   90.00
#
_symmetry.space_group_name_H-M   'P 1'
#
loop_
_entity.id
_entity.type
_entity.pdbx_description
1 polymer ?
#
loop_
_entity_poly.entity_id
_entity_poly.type
_entity_poly.pdbx_seq_one_letter_code
_entity_poly.pdbx_strand_id
1 'polypeptide(L)'
;MSGECFRLYTKGMEEHLQRPQSIPEMQRTPLEGVVLQVKAIHPTGDVKAFLQKALDPPLLDALEATHKRLIIAGALHAEGGYAAKLTPLGRHLAQLPLEVRQAKLLVLSCLFGCVEPMLHVVSLLSCRSIVASSSQRDETKAKARSAFLYGQSDLLSYANLFATWLAMRHERRPMKEVRTFCDAHGLSMQALQDVDMTRITLLRQLEELGLIGRDYVISYRSQGLSLIHI
;
A
#
# COMPACT_ATOMS: atom_id res chain seq x y z
N MET A 1 -12.77 -28.48 -24.74
CA MET A 1 -14.11 -28.53 -24.14
C MET A 1 -14.87 -27.32 -24.59
N SER A 2 -16.07 -27.46 -25.13
CA SER A 2 -16.99 -26.36 -25.40
C SER A 2 -17.64 -25.94 -24.08
N GLY A 3 -17.71 -24.66 -23.81
CA GLY A 3 -18.36 -24.12 -22.62
C GLY A 3 -19.43 -23.09 -23.01
N GLU A 4 -20.40 -22.88 -22.15
CA GLU A 4 -21.44 -21.86 -22.31
C GLU A 4 -21.15 -20.70 -21.35
N CYS A 5 -21.29 -19.46 -21.85
CA CYS A 5 -21.12 -18.25 -21.06
C CYS A 5 -22.45 -17.48 -21.04
N PHE A 6 -23.03 -17.32 -19.83
CA PHE A 6 -24.24 -16.53 -19.62
C PHE A 6 -23.89 -15.13 -19.17
N ARG A 7 -24.20 -14.14 -20.00
CA ARG A 7 -23.99 -12.74 -19.70
C ARG A 7 -25.12 -12.22 -18.80
N LEU A 8 -24.78 -11.57 -17.69
CA LEU A 8 -25.76 -11.04 -16.71
C LEU A 8 -26.20 -9.60 -17.02
N TYR A 9 -26.15 -9.21 -18.29
CA TYR A 9 -26.58 -7.91 -18.79
C TYR A 9 -27.33 -8.07 -20.12
N THR A 10 -28.16 -7.07 -20.48
CA THR A 10 -28.96 -7.12 -21.70
C THR A 10 -28.12 -6.80 -22.94
N LYS A 11 -28.55 -7.29 -24.11
CA LYS A 11 -27.90 -7.00 -25.40
C LYS A 11 -27.85 -5.50 -25.67
N GLY A 12 -28.90 -4.74 -25.34
CA GLY A 12 -28.93 -3.29 -25.47
C GLY A 12 -27.87 -2.57 -24.59
N MET A 13 -27.60 -3.09 -23.37
CA MET A 13 -26.52 -2.57 -22.54
C MET A 13 -25.15 -2.83 -23.17
N GLU A 14 -24.95 -4.00 -23.75
CA GLU A 14 -23.71 -4.34 -24.43
C GLU A 14 -23.46 -3.42 -25.64
N GLU A 15 -24.47 -3.22 -26.48
CA GLU A 15 -24.36 -2.46 -27.73
C GLU A 15 -24.25 -0.95 -27.54
N HIS A 16 -24.88 -0.40 -26.49
CA HIS A 16 -25.00 1.06 -26.33
C HIS A 16 -24.30 1.64 -25.11
N LEU A 17 -24.01 0.84 -24.07
CA LEU A 17 -23.44 1.33 -22.81
C LEU A 17 -22.04 0.79 -22.53
N GLN A 18 -21.70 -0.39 -23.06
CA GLN A 18 -20.37 -0.96 -22.83
C GLN A 18 -19.40 -0.51 -23.93
N ARG A 19 -18.20 -0.16 -23.49
CA ARG A 19 -17.11 0.12 -24.44
C ARG A 19 -16.62 -1.20 -25.05
N PRO A 20 -16.28 -1.22 -26.34
CA PRO A 20 -15.75 -2.42 -27.02
C PRO A 20 -14.47 -2.95 -26.35
N GLN A 21 -13.65 -2.04 -25.81
CA GLN A 21 -12.41 -2.35 -25.11
C GLN A 21 -12.28 -1.52 -23.83
N SER A 22 -11.59 -2.09 -22.83
CA SER A 22 -11.26 -1.36 -21.61
C SER A 22 -10.27 -0.23 -21.92
N ILE A 23 -10.34 0.87 -21.14
CA ILE A 23 -9.33 1.93 -21.24
C ILE A 23 -7.96 1.33 -20.91
N PRO A 24 -6.91 1.63 -21.70
CA PRO A 24 -5.55 1.18 -21.43
C PRO A 24 -5.10 1.51 -20.00
N GLU A 25 -4.34 0.62 -19.40
CA GLU A 25 -3.95 0.74 -17.98
C GLU A 25 -3.21 2.05 -17.69
N MET A 26 -2.31 2.46 -18.57
CA MET A 26 -1.54 3.70 -18.43
C MET A 26 -2.40 4.97 -18.44
N GLN A 27 -3.63 4.88 -18.96
CA GLN A 27 -4.58 6.01 -19.00
C GLN A 27 -5.55 6.04 -17.80
N ARG A 28 -5.62 4.95 -17.00
CA ARG A 28 -6.58 4.81 -15.89
C ARG A 28 -5.92 4.66 -14.51
N THR A 29 -4.63 4.35 -14.45
CA THR A 29 -3.89 4.16 -13.20
C THR A 29 -3.05 5.38 -12.84
N PRO A 30 -2.74 5.59 -11.55
CA PRO A 30 -1.81 6.63 -11.12
C PRO A 30 -0.44 6.47 -11.77
N LEU A 31 0.11 7.54 -12.31
CA LEU A 31 1.37 7.52 -13.06
C LEU A 31 2.61 7.79 -12.20
N GLU A 32 2.44 8.12 -10.92
CA GLU A 32 3.55 8.50 -10.03
C GLU A 32 4.63 7.43 -9.95
N GLY A 33 4.25 6.18 -9.75
CA GLY A 33 5.18 5.05 -9.71
C GLY A 33 5.92 4.86 -11.03
N VAL A 34 5.20 4.93 -12.15
CA VAL A 34 5.80 4.79 -13.49
C VAL A 34 6.80 5.91 -13.77
N VAL A 35 6.45 7.16 -13.43
CA VAL A 35 7.35 8.32 -13.60
C VAL A 35 8.62 8.15 -12.76
N LEU A 36 8.49 7.73 -11.51
CA LEU A 36 9.65 7.48 -10.63
C LEU A 36 10.55 6.37 -11.18
N GLN A 37 9.97 5.25 -11.67
CA GLN A 37 10.73 4.15 -12.26
C GLN A 37 11.46 4.59 -13.53
N VAL A 38 10.79 5.32 -14.43
CA VAL A 38 11.43 5.87 -15.64
C VAL A 38 12.59 6.77 -15.25
N LYS A 39 12.43 7.63 -14.25
CA LYS A 39 13.49 8.51 -13.75
C LYS A 39 14.64 7.76 -13.06
N ALA A 40 14.37 6.65 -12.41
CA ALA A 40 15.41 5.80 -11.84
C ALA A 40 16.30 5.16 -12.92
N ILE A 41 15.70 4.76 -14.05
CA ILE A 41 16.41 4.14 -15.19
C ILE A 41 17.07 5.22 -16.09
N HIS A 42 16.39 6.35 -16.31
CA HIS A 42 16.86 7.46 -17.14
C HIS A 42 16.86 8.78 -16.35
N PRO A 43 17.89 9.02 -15.49
CA PRO A 43 17.89 10.14 -14.55
C PRO A 43 17.82 11.53 -15.20
N THR A 44 18.37 11.68 -16.39
CA THR A 44 18.40 12.96 -17.15
C THR A 44 17.42 12.98 -18.31
N GLY A 45 16.71 11.88 -18.58
CA GLY A 45 15.79 11.75 -19.70
C GLY A 45 14.50 12.54 -19.50
N ASP A 46 13.90 12.97 -20.58
CA ASP A 46 12.55 13.57 -20.58
C ASP A 46 11.49 12.47 -20.48
N VAL A 47 10.77 12.44 -19.34
CA VAL A 47 9.75 11.41 -19.07
C VAL A 47 8.58 11.52 -20.03
N LYS A 48 8.19 12.75 -20.44
CA LYS A 48 7.11 12.94 -21.39
C LYS A 48 7.48 12.33 -22.75
N ALA A 49 8.66 12.64 -23.26
CA ALA A 49 9.15 12.09 -24.52
C ALA A 49 9.31 10.56 -24.47
N PHE A 50 9.66 10.01 -23.29
CA PHE A 50 9.75 8.56 -23.10
C PHE A 50 8.38 7.88 -23.12
N LEU A 51 7.43 8.39 -22.32
CA LEU A 51 6.09 7.78 -22.21
C LEU A 51 5.24 7.96 -23.47
N GLN A 52 5.50 8.98 -24.28
CA GLN A 52 4.84 9.16 -25.58
C GLN A 52 5.21 8.10 -26.63
N LYS A 53 6.27 7.31 -26.40
CA LYS A 53 6.63 6.18 -27.27
C LYS A 53 5.86 4.90 -26.94
N ALA A 54 5.06 4.88 -25.88
CA ALA A 54 4.21 3.74 -25.55
C ALA A 54 3.11 3.57 -26.59
N LEU A 55 2.60 2.33 -26.72
CA LEU A 55 1.51 2.00 -27.66
C LEU A 55 0.25 2.85 -27.35
N ASP A 56 -0.09 2.96 -26.06
CA ASP A 56 -1.19 3.76 -25.54
C ASP A 56 -0.64 4.77 -24.53
N PRO A 57 -0.15 5.93 -24.99
CA PRO A 57 0.49 6.89 -24.11
C PRO A 57 -0.50 7.50 -23.11
N PRO A 58 -0.02 7.94 -21.93
CA PRO A 58 -0.87 8.62 -20.97
C PRO A 58 -1.32 9.98 -21.48
N LEU A 59 -2.46 10.46 -20.97
CA LEU A 59 -2.96 11.80 -21.25
C LEU A 59 -1.97 12.86 -20.72
N LEU A 60 -1.74 13.90 -21.50
CA LEU A 60 -0.79 14.96 -21.13
C LEU A 60 -1.16 15.66 -19.83
N ASP A 61 -2.45 15.95 -19.62
CA ASP A 61 -2.94 16.58 -18.39
C ASP A 61 -2.70 15.69 -17.15
N ALA A 62 -2.89 14.36 -17.29
CA ALA A 62 -2.62 13.40 -16.23
C ALA A 62 -1.12 13.35 -15.89
N LEU A 63 -0.26 13.41 -16.91
CA LEU A 63 1.19 13.46 -16.73
C LEU A 63 1.64 14.76 -16.06
N GLU A 64 1.10 15.89 -16.46
CA GLU A 64 1.40 17.20 -15.86
C GLU A 64 0.97 17.24 -14.38
N ALA A 65 -0.26 16.79 -14.08
CA ALA A 65 -0.75 16.69 -12.71
C ALA A 65 0.12 15.75 -11.86
N THR A 66 0.56 14.62 -12.43
CA THR A 66 1.47 13.68 -11.77
C THR A 66 2.82 14.33 -11.46
N HIS A 67 3.40 15.03 -12.44
CA HIS A 67 4.67 15.74 -12.26
C HIS A 67 4.60 16.77 -11.13
N LYS A 68 3.53 17.60 -11.10
CA LYS A 68 3.27 18.54 -10.00
C LYS A 68 3.17 17.85 -8.64
N ARG A 69 2.43 16.72 -8.56
CA ARG A 69 2.30 15.94 -7.32
C ARG A 69 3.65 15.38 -6.84
N LEU A 70 4.51 14.93 -7.74
CA LEU A 70 5.84 14.42 -7.39
C LEU A 70 6.78 15.52 -6.89
N ILE A 71 6.69 16.73 -7.44
CA ILE A 71 7.43 17.90 -6.92
C ILE A 71 6.94 18.25 -5.51
N ILE A 72 5.62 18.35 -5.30
CA ILE A 72 5.02 18.62 -3.98
C ILE A 72 5.39 17.53 -2.97
N ALA A 73 5.44 16.26 -3.40
CA ALA A 73 5.89 15.16 -2.56
C ALA A 73 7.39 15.24 -2.21
N GLY A 74 8.17 16.08 -2.90
CA GLY A 74 9.61 16.20 -2.76
C GLY A 74 10.39 15.08 -3.43
N ALA A 75 9.77 14.34 -4.35
CA ALA A 75 10.39 13.25 -5.08
C ALA A 75 11.20 13.71 -6.29
N LEU A 76 10.77 14.83 -6.91
CA LEU A 76 11.45 15.49 -8.02
C LEU A 76 11.91 16.89 -7.62
N HIS A 77 13.03 17.34 -8.20
CA HIS A 77 13.43 18.74 -8.15
C HIS A 77 12.42 19.60 -8.89
N ALA A 78 12.19 20.83 -8.43
CA ALA A 78 11.24 21.75 -9.05
C ALA A 78 11.72 22.25 -10.43
N GLU A 79 13.03 22.25 -10.65
CA GLU A 79 13.66 22.73 -11.88
C GLU A 79 13.83 21.58 -12.89
N GLY A 80 13.80 21.93 -14.18
CA GLY A 80 14.06 20.99 -15.28
C GLY A 80 12.80 20.41 -15.95
N GLY A 81 11.59 20.77 -15.53
CA GLY A 81 10.36 20.28 -16.14
C GLY A 81 10.31 18.77 -16.19
N TYR A 82 9.92 18.18 -17.32
CA TYR A 82 9.87 16.71 -17.49
C TYR A 82 11.25 16.04 -17.50
N ALA A 83 12.34 16.80 -17.59
CA ALA A 83 13.71 16.32 -17.40
C ALA A 83 14.21 16.46 -15.95
N ALA A 84 13.39 16.97 -15.02
CA ALA A 84 13.73 17.11 -13.60
C ALA A 84 14.31 15.80 -13.02
N LYS A 85 15.34 15.93 -12.19
CA LYS A 85 16.04 14.80 -11.56
C LYS A 85 15.31 14.37 -10.30
N LEU A 86 15.50 13.10 -9.91
CA LEU A 86 15.06 12.59 -8.60
C LEU A 86 15.85 13.27 -7.49
N THR A 87 15.15 13.67 -6.44
CA THR A 87 15.77 14.06 -5.17
C THR A 87 16.36 12.81 -4.47
N PRO A 88 17.16 12.95 -3.40
CA PRO A 88 17.54 11.83 -2.55
C PRO A 88 16.33 11.03 -2.04
N LEU A 89 15.28 11.73 -1.58
CA LEU A 89 14.01 11.10 -1.20
C LEU A 89 13.38 10.36 -2.39
N GLY A 90 13.29 10.99 -3.56
CA GLY A 90 12.70 10.38 -4.76
C GLY A 90 13.39 9.09 -5.19
N ARG A 91 14.71 8.95 -4.97
CA ARG A 91 15.44 7.71 -5.23
C ARG A 91 14.98 6.55 -4.32
N HIS A 92 14.74 6.81 -3.04
CA HIS A 92 14.19 5.80 -2.13
C HIS A 92 12.75 5.46 -2.48
N LEU A 93 11.91 6.48 -2.80
CA LEU A 93 10.52 6.24 -3.19
C LEU A 93 10.39 5.41 -4.46
N ALA A 94 11.30 5.56 -5.43
CA ALA A 94 11.30 4.80 -6.68
C ALA A 94 11.60 3.29 -6.48
N GLN A 95 12.20 2.92 -5.35
CA GLN A 95 12.60 1.54 -5.07
C GLN A 95 11.58 0.79 -4.19
N LEU A 96 10.59 1.50 -3.62
CA LEU A 96 9.53 0.89 -2.82
C LEU A 96 8.31 0.59 -3.70
N PRO A 97 7.75 -0.63 -3.67
CA PRO A 97 6.56 -1.01 -4.44
C PRO A 97 5.28 -0.50 -3.74
N LEU A 98 5.23 0.78 -3.49
CA LEU A 98 4.17 1.46 -2.76
C LEU A 98 3.72 2.71 -3.52
N GLU A 99 2.52 3.16 -3.23
CA GLU A 99 2.12 4.52 -3.63
C GLU A 99 3.05 5.55 -3.00
N VAL A 100 3.32 6.64 -3.72
CA VAL A 100 4.31 7.67 -3.33
C VAL A 100 4.07 8.21 -1.92
N ARG A 101 2.80 8.39 -1.52
CA ARG A 101 2.45 8.88 -0.18
C ARG A 101 2.77 7.87 0.90
N GLN A 102 2.47 6.60 0.66
CA GLN A 102 2.76 5.48 1.57
C GLN A 102 4.26 5.26 1.68
N ALA A 103 4.97 5.26 0.56
CA ALA A 103 6.43 5.14 0.54
C ALA A 103 7.09 6.29 1.31
N LYS A 104 6.61 7.55 1.09
CA LYS A 104 7.12 8.72 1.83
C LYS A 104 6.86 8.60 3.33
N LEU A 105 5.66 8.17 3.75
CA LEU A 105 5.32 7.94 5.16
C LEU A 105 6.29 6.93 5.78
N LEU A 106 6.58 5.84 5.09
CA LEU A 106 7.47 4.79 5.58
C LEU A 106 8.92 5.27 5.66
N VAL A 107 9.44 5.98 4.66
CA VAL A 107 10.80 6.55 4.69
C VAL A 107 10.94 7.57 5.83
N LEU A 108 9.95 8.45 6.00
CA LEU A 108 9.97 9.43 7.10
C LEU A 108 9.89 8.77 8.47
N SER A 109 9.18 7.64 8.60
CA SER A 109 9.12 6.92 9.88
C SER A 109 10.49 6.43 10.37
N CYS A 110 11.41 6.16 9.43
CA CYS A 110 12.78 5.82 9.79
C CYS A 110 13.53 7.00 10.42
N LEU A 111 13.26 8.23 9.95
CA LEU A 111 13.86 9.44 10.49
C LEU A 111 13.27 9.81 11.87
N PHE A 112 11.97 9.57 12.06
CA PHE A 112 11.29 9.88 13.31
C PHE A 112 11.32 8.75 14.35
N GLY A 113 11.94 7.61 14.04
CA GLY A 113 12.04 6.47 14.96
C GLY A 113 10.71 5.73 15.22
N CYS A 114 9.71 5.89 14.34
CA CYS A 114 8.38 5.25 14.47
C CYS A 114 8.11 4.22 13.36
N VAL A 115 9.12 3.43 13.00
CA VAL A 115 9.05 2.48 11.88
C VAL A 115 7.98 1.42 12.10
N GLU A 116 7.90 0.84 13.30
CA GLU A 116 7.00 -0.27 13.61
C GLU A 116 5.52 0.08 13.39
N PRO A 117 4.95 1.12 14.04
CA PRO A 117 3.56 1.47 13.82
C PRO A 117 3.29 1.87 12.36
N MET A 118 4.23 2.51 11.70
CA MET A 118 4.06 2.89 10.29
C MET A 118 4.14 1.71 9.34
N LEU A 119 4.93 0.68 9.62
CA LEU A 119 4.89 -0.59 8.90
C LEU A 119 3.51 -1.23 8.97
N HIS A 120 2.87 -1.25 10.15
CA HIS A 120 1.51 -1.77 10.29
C HIS A 120 0.52 -0.95 9.45
N VAL A 121 0.54 0.38 9.59
CA VAL A 121 -0.36 1.28 8.85
C VAL A 121 -0.17 1.14 7.33
N VAL A 122 1.07 1.19 6.85
CA VAL A 122 1.34 1.11 5.40
C VAL A 122 0.98 -0.26 4.84
N SER A 123 1.24 -1.34 5.57
CA SER A 123 0.86 -2.70 5.15
C SER A 123 -0.66 -2.87 5.08
N LEU A 124 -1.39 -2.30 6.05
CA LEU A 124 -2.86 -2.29 6.04
C LEU A 124 -3.42 -1.49 4.86
N LEU A 125 -2.82 -0.35 4.52
CA LEU A 125 -3.22 0.47 3.37
C LEU A 125 -2.92 -0.20 2.02
N SER A 126 -1.88 -1.04 1.97
CA SER A 126 -1.44 -1.72 0.73
C SER A 126 -2.22 -3.01 0.45
N CYS A 127 -2.94 -3.52 1.43
CA CYS A 127 -3.71 -4.75 1.33
C CYS A 127 -5.22 -4.48 1.31
N ARG A 128 -6.00 -5.53 1.01
CA ARG A 128 -7.46 -5.46 1.20
C ARG A 128 -7.80 -5.32 2.68
N SER A 129 -9.00 -4.79 2.96
CA SER A 129 -9.50 -4.65 4.33
C SER A 129 -9.38 -5.95 5.13
N ILE A 130 -8.86 -5.83 6.35
CA ILE A 130 -8.81 -6.95 7.30
C ILE A 130 -10.19 -7.30 7.87
N VAL A 131 -11.17 -6.39 7.78
CA VAL A 131 -12.55 -6.67 8.19
C VAL A 131 -13.24 -7.45 7.08
N ALA A 132 -13.76 -8.63 7.42
CA ALA A 132 -14.51 -9.47 6.48
C ALA A 132 -15.77 -8.75 5.98
N SER A 133 -16.06 -8.85 4.68
CA SER A 133 -17.20 -8.17 4.05
C SER A 133 -18.55 -8.53 4.71
N SER A 134 -18.72 -9.78 5.15
CA SER A 134 -19.88 -10.25 5.91
C SER A 134 -20.02 -9.61 7.29
N SER A 135 -18.94 -9.06 7.84
CA SER A 135 -18.89 -8.49 9.18
C SER A 135 -18.84 -6.98 9.22
N GLN A 136 -18.84 -6.31 8.07
CA GLN A 136 -18.78 -4.84 7.99
C GLN A 136 -20.03 -4.17 8.59
N ARG A 137 -21.22 -4.80 8.45
CA ARG A 137 -22.50 -4.29 8.94
C ARG A 137 -22.94 -4.91 10.28
N ASP A 138 -22.11 -5.76 10.89
CA ASP A 138 -22.40 -6.42 12.17
C ASP A 138 -22.02 -5.48 13.32
N GLU A 139 -23.04 -4.93 13.98
CA GLU A 139 -22.88 -3.97 15.08
C GLU A 139 -22.18 -4.59 16.29
N THR A 140 -22.42 -5.87 16.57
CA THR A 140 -21.77 -6.57 17.70
C THR A 140 -20.27 -6.63 17.50
N LYS A 141 -19.84 -6.98 16.29
CA LYS A 141 -18.42 -7.02 15.92
C LYS A 141 -17.80 -5.64 15.81
N ALA A 142 -18.57 -4.65 15.34
CA ALA A 142 -18.14 -3.25 15.35
C ALA A 142 -17.89 -2.75 16.78
N LYS A 143 -18.78 -3.08 17.72
CA LYS A 143 -18.59 -2.79 19.14
C LYS A 143 -17.39 -3.51 19.75
N ALA A 144 -17.13 -4.77 19.37
CA ALA A 144 -15.93 -5.48 19.79
C ALA A 144 -14.65 -4.78 19.30
N ARG A 145 -14.63 -4.29 18.05
CA ARG A 145 -13.49 -3.52 17.50
C ARG A 145 -13.29 -2.16 18.19
N SER A 146 -14.33 -1.59 18.78
CA SER A 146 -14.22 -0.30 19.46
C SER A 146 -13.26 -0.30 20.66
N ALA A 147 -12.95 -1.48 21.23
CA ALA A 147 -11.93 -1.63 22.27
C ALA A 147 -10.50 -1.30 21.77
N PHE A 148 -10.28 -1.26 20.46
CA PHE A 148 -8.99 -0.97 19.82
C PHE A 148 -8.90 0.45 19.26
N LEU A 149 -9.92 1.28 19.51
CA LEU A 149 -9.92 2.65 19.02
C LEU A 149 -8.75 3.45 19.58
N TYR A 150 -8.08 4.17 18.70
CA TYR A 150 -7.01 5.08 19.02
C TYR A 150 -7.39 6.50 18.59
N GLY A 151 -7.78 7.31 19.55
CA GLY A 151 -8.23 8.67 19.27
C GLY A 151 -9.33 8.70 18.19
N GLN A 152 -9.15 9.55 17.19
CA GLN A 152 -10.04 9.67 16.02
C GLN A 152 -9.42 9.05 14.75
N SER A 153 -8.45 8.13 14.88
CA SER A 153 -7.76 7.53 13.75
C SER A 153 -8.14 6.08 13.53
N ASP A 154 -8.91 5.83 12.49
CA ASP A 154 -9.25 4.47 12.07
C ASP A 154 -8.01 3.65 11.71
N LEU A 155 -7.02 4.28 11.06
CA LEU A 155 -5.79 3.60 10.64
C LEU A 155 -4.99 3.09 11.85
N LEU A 156 -4.83 3.92 12.88
CA LEU A 156 -4.12 3.51 14.11
C LEU A 156 -4.93 2.48 14.89
N SER A 157 -6.26 2.58 14.88
CA SER A 157 -7.15 1.59 15.49
C SER A 157 -7.02 0.22 14.84
N TYR A 158 -6.98 0.17 13.51
CA TYR A 158 -6.72 -1.09 12.78
C TYR A 158 -5.28 -1.58 12.97
N ALA A 159 -4.31 -0.68 13.10
CA ALA A 159 -2.93 -1.06 13.42
C ALA A 159 -2.82 -1.72 14.80
N ASN A 160 -3.53 -1.21 15.83
CA ASN A 160 -3.61 -1.83 17.15
C ASN A 160 -4.26 -3.23 17.10
N LEU A 161 -5.35 -3.34 16.35
CA LEU A 161 -6.04 -4.63 16.17
C LEU A 161 -5.13 -5.66 15.49
N PHE A 162 -4.42 -5.24 14.44
CA PHE A 162 -3.43 -6.06 13.75
C PHE A 162 -2.25 -6.43 14.66
N ALA A 163 -1.72 -5.48 15.43
CA ALA A 163 -0.65 -5.70 16.39
C ALA A 163 -1.03 -6.75 17.46
N THR A 164 -2.27 -6.70 17.97
CA THR A 164 -2.77 -7.69 18.92
C THR A 164 -2.83 -9.09 18.31
N TRP A 165 -3.36 -9.21 17.08
CA TRP A 165 -3.36 -10.49 16.37
C TRP A 165 -1.93 -11.02 16.16
N LEU A 166 -1.01 -10.15 15.80
CA LEU A 166 0.38 -10.49 15.56
C LEU A 166 1.07 -10.95 16.86
N ALA A 167 0.81 -10.29 18.01
CA ALA A 167 1.28 -10.71 19.33
C ALA A 167 0.81 -12.11 19.69
N MET A 168 -0.47 -12.44 19.47
CA MET A 168 -1.00 -13.80 19.69
C MET A 168 -0.26 -14.86 18.86
N ARG A 169 0.15 -14.51 17.64
CA ARG A 169 0.93 -15.39 16.75
C ARG A 169 2.36 -15.57 17.26
N HIS A 170 3.00 -14.51 17.74
CA HIS A 170 4.35 -14.56 18.31
C HIS A 170 4.39 -15.34 19.64
N GLU A 171 3.40 -15.19 20.49
CA GLU A 171 3.21 -15.95 21.73
C GLU A 171 2.88 -17.42 21.47
N ARG A 172 2.75 -17.83 20.20
CA ARG A 172 2.38 -19.17 19.78
C ARG A 172 1.08 -19.67 20.43
N ARG A 173 0.11 -18.75 20.62
CA ARG A 173 -1.19 -19.13 21.17
C ARG A 173 -1.86 -20.20 20.31
N PRO A 174 -2.69 -21.07 20.91
CA PRO A 174 -3.42 -22.08 20.17
C PRO A 174 -4.21 -21.47 19.00
N MET A 175 -4.18 -22.11 17.85
CA MET A 175 -4.87 -21.60 16.64
C MET A 175 -6.37 -21.41 16.87
N LYS A 176 -6.97 -22.16 17.79
CA LYS A 176 -8.37 -22.01 18.19
C LYS A 176 -8.63 -20.61 18.79
N GLU A 177 -7.74 -20.13 19.68
CA GLU A 177 -7.87 -18.80 20.30
C GLU A 177 -7.72 -17.70 19.25
N VAL A 178 -6.73 -17.83 18.35
CA VAL A 178 -6.53 -16.86 17.25
C VAL A 178 -7.76 -16.78 16.34
N ARG A 179 -8.38 -17.92 16.02
CA ARG A 179 -9.64 -17.96 15.24
C ARG A 179 -10.78 -17.32 16.00
N THR A 180 -10.95 -17.65 17.30
CA THR A 180 -11.99 -17.05 18.15
C THR A 180 -11.83 -15.52 18.20
N PHE A 181 -10.60 -15.01 18.30
CA PHE A 181 -10.33 -13.57 18.23
C PHE A 181 -10.75 -12.98 16.89
N CYS A 182 -10.38 -13.60 15.77
CA CYS A 182 -10.79 -13.13 14.44
C CYS A 182 -12.31 -13.13 14.27
N ASP A 183 -13.00 -14.19 14.71
CA ASP A 183 -14.45 -14.32 14.61
C ASP A 183 -15.17 -13.26 15.46
N ALA A 184 -14.71 -13.04 16.70
CA ALA A 184 -15.27 -12.05 17.62
C ALA A 184 -15.18 -10.62 17.07
N HIS A 185 -14.10 -10.30 16.34
CA HIS A 185 -13.88 -8.97 15.76
C HIS A 185 -14.26 -8.89 14.27
N GLY A 186 -14.72 -9.99 13.68
CA GLY A 186 -15.10 -10.04 12.27
C GLY A 186 -13.95 -9.85 11.29
N LEU A 187 -12.78 -10.41 11.62
CA LEU A 187 -11.56 -10.27 10.83
C LEU A 187 -11.37 -11.44 9.87
N SER A 188 -10.80 -11.15 8.71
CA SER A 188 -10.36 -12.15 7.76
C SER A 188 -8.94 -12.63 8.10
N MET A 189 -8.80 -13.90 8.49
CA MET A 189 -7.49 -14.51 8.76
C MET A 189 -6.55 -14.37 7.55
N GLN A 190 -7.06 -14.61 6.33
CA GLN A 190 -6.25 -14.49 5.12
C GLN A 190 -5.77 -13.06 4.90
N ALA A 191 -6.64 -12.07 5.08
CA ALA A 191 -6.23 -10.67 4.93
C ALA A 191 -5.17 -10.25 5.96
N LEU A 192 -5.28 -10.72 7.21
CA LEU A 192 -4.26 -10.50 8.23
C LEU A 192 -2.91 -11.12 7.87
N GLN A 193 -2.92 -12.33 7.29
CA GLN A 193 -1.70 -12.98 6.80
C GLN A 193 -1.09 -12.22 5.62
N ASP A 194 -1.90 -11.73 4.68
CA ASP A 194 -1.44 -10.92 3.55
C ASP A 194 -0.76 -9.63 4.04
N VAL A 195 -1.35 -8.96 5.05
CA VAL A 195 -0.79 -7.78 5.71
C VAL A 195 0.56 -8.09 6.37
N ASP A 196 0.67 -9.22 7.08
CA ASP A 196 1.92 -9.64 7.73
C ASP A 196 3.03 -9.93 6.72
N MET A 197 2.72 -10.61 5.62
CA MET A 197 3.66 -10.86 4.54
C MET A 197 4.15 -9.56 3.89
N THR A 198 3.24 -8.61 3.66
CA THR A 198 3.57 -7.28 3.13
C THR A 198 4.48 -6.52 4.10
N ARG A 199 4.17 -6.53 5.40
CA ARG A 199 4.98 -5.92 6.46
C ARG A 199 6.41 -6.47 6.47
N ILE A 200 6.57 -7.79 6.40
CA ILE A 200 7.89 -8.44 6.37
C ILE A 200 8.66 -8.06 5.11
N THR A 201 7.98 -7.97 3.97
CA THR A 201 8.60 -7.58 2.70
C THR A 201 9.08 -6.13 2.76
N LEU A 202 8.25 -5.21 3.25
CA LEU A 202 8.61 -3.80 3.41
C LEU A 202 9.77 -3.60 4.41
N LEU A 203 9.79 -4.35 5.50
CA LEU A 203 10.89 -4.32 6.47
C LEU A 203 12.22 -4.70 5.83
N ARG A 204 12.24 -5.77 5.00
CA ARG A 204 13.45 -6.17 4.26
C ARG A 204 13.90 -5.10 3.27
N GLN A 205 12.97 -4.50 2.55
CA GLN A 205 13.29 -3.43 1.61
C GLN A 205 13.88 -2.20 2.30
N LEU A 206 13.40 -1.83 3.49
CA LEU A 206 14.02 -0.75 4.27
C LEU A 206 15.45 -1.09 4.69
N GLU A 207 15.72 -2.35 5.04
CA GLU A 207 17.08 -2.84 5.33
C GLU A 207 17.98 -2.76 4.08
N GLU A 208 17.50 -3.27 2.94
CA GLU A 208 18.22 -3.25 1.65
C GLU A 208 18.53 -1.83 1.18
N LEU A 209 17.65 -0.87 1.45
CA LEU A 209 17.82 0.55 1.17
C LEU A 209 18.78 1.25 2.16
N GLY A 210 19.21 0.56 3.21
CA GLY A 210 20.06 1.13 4.27
C GLY A 210 19.35 2.16 5.15
N LEU A 211 18.00 2.19 5.13
CA LEU A 211 17.20 3.10 5.95
C LEU A 211 17.06 2.62 7.39
N ILE A 212 17.21 1.33 7.62
CA ILE A 212 17.26 0.68 8.95
C ILE A 212 18.44 -0.27 9.02
N GLY A 213 19.05 -0.40 10.21
CA GLY A 213 20.15 -1.31 10.43
C GLY A 213 19.70 -2.77 10.57
N ARG A 214 20.59 -3.71 10.27
CA ARG A 214 20.34 -5.14 10.44
C ARG A 214 20.00 -5.51 11.89
N ASP A 215 20.63 -4.86 12.85
CA ASP A 215 20.35 -5.08 14.27
C ASP A 215 18.91 -4.72 14.65
N TYR A 216 18.36 -3.66 14.03
CA TYR A 216 16.95 -3.30 14.17
C TYR A 216 16.05 -4.44 13.67
N VAL A 217 16.33 -5.00 12.51
CA VAL A 217 15.55 -6.09 11.92
C VAL A 217 15.61 -7.35 12.80
N ILE A 218 16.77 -7.68 13.33
CA ILE A 218 16.96 -8.81 14.24
C ILE A 218 16.18 -8.60 15.54
N SER A 219 16.33 -7.42 16.17
CA SER A 219 15.62 -7.05 17.38
C SER A 219 14.11 -7.06 17.17
N TYR A 220 13.62 -6.47 16.07
CA TYR A 220 12.22 -6.44 15.68
C TYR A 220 11.61 -7.84 15.54
N ARG A 221 12.38 -8.80 14.99
CA ARG A 221 11.94 -10.21 14.85
C ARG A 221 11.99 -10.99 16.15
N SER A 222 12.93 -10.67 17.06
CA SER A 222 13.15 -11.40 18.31
C SER A 222 12.27 -10.91 19.46
N GLN A 223 11.95 -9.63 19.51
CA GLN A 223 11.20 -9.04 20.62
C GLN A 223 9.69 -9.26 20.52
N GLY A 224 9.20 -9.87 19.42
CA GLY A 224 7.78 -10.13 19.26
C GLY A 224 6.96 -8.93 19.72
N LEU A 225 6.93 -7.85 18.93
CA LEU A 225 6.04 -6.70 19.09
C LEU A 225 5.92 -6.16 20.52
N SER A 226 6.66 -5.13 20.78
CA SER A 226 6.23 -4.18 21.81
C SER A 226 4.84 -3.68 21.38
N LEU A 227 3.82 -3.93 22.21
CA LEU A 227 2.53 -3.27 22.09
C LEU A 227 2.80 -1.78 21.90
N ILE A 228 2.14 -1.17 20.93
CA ILE A 228 2.23 0.28 20.70
C ILE A 228 1.73 0.95 21.98
N HIS A 229 2.61 1.18 22.90
CA HIS A 229 2.40 2.12 24.00
C HIS A 229 2.70 3.51 23.42
N ILE A 230 1.71 4.07 22.75
CA ILE A 230 1.68 5.51 22.45
C ILE A 230 0.85 6.20 23.51
#